data_43088a62cd5278455d657a6125d0b3c7
#
_entry.id   43088a62cd5278455d657a6125d0b3c7
#
_cell.length_a   1.000
_cell.length_b   1.000
_cell.length_c   1.000
_cell.angle_alpha   90.00
_cell.angle_beta   90.00
_cell.angle_gamma   90.00
#
_symmetry.space_group_name_H-M   'P 1'
#
loop_
_entity.id
_entity.type
_entity.pdbx_description
1 polymer ?
#
loop_
_entity_poly.entity_id
_entity_poly.type
_entity_poly.pdbx_seq_one_letter_code
_entity_poly.pdbx_strand_id
1 'polypeptide(L)' 'MEAFVKRMIKERDELYIKMEKLRTFYGEVEDGGENPALKMNHLELKMLWDQLQAMESYYRILNARIGLHTEIEE' A
#
# COMPACT_ATOMS: atom_id res chain seq x y z
N MET A 1 -12.57 20.11 9.64
CA MET A 1 -12.51 18.84 8.88
C MET A 1 -13.31 17.77 9.61
N GLU A 2 -14.13 17.07 8.87
CA GLU A 2 -14.97 16.02 9.44
C GLU A 2 -14.15 14.89 10.06
N ALA A 3 -14.66 14.27 11.11
CA ALA A 3 -13.97 13.20 11.82
C ALA A 3 -13.66 12.02 10.89
N PHE A 4 -14.58 11.67 9.99
CA PHE A 4 -14.35 10.55 9.07
C PHE A 4 -13.27 10.88 8.03
N VAL A 5 -13.12 12.15 7.65
CA VAL A 5 -12.06 12.57 6.74
C VAL A 5 -10.69 12.42 7.42
N LYS A 6 -10.59 12.81 8.67
CA LYS A 6 -9.35 12.63 9.45
C LYS A 6 -8.98 11.16 9.56
N ARG A 7 -9.97 10.28 9.75
CA ARG A 7 -9.73 8.83 9.80
C ARG A 7 -9.26 8.29 8.46
N MET A 8 -9.81 8.79 7.36
CA MET A 8 -9.36 8.40 6.02
C MET A 8 -7.92 8.82 5.77
N ILE A 9 -7.55 10.02 6.19
CA ILE A 9 -6.18 10.51 6.05
C ILE A 9 -5.21 9.62 6.82
N LYS A 10 -5.56 9.30 8.06
CA LYS A 10 -4.75 8.42 8.89
C LYS A 10 -4.61 7.04 8.25
N GLU A 11 -5.71 6.47 7.78
CA GLU A 11 -5.71 5.18 7.11
C GLU A 11 -4.84 5.21 5.84
N ARG A 12 -4.96 6.27 5.04
CA ARG A 12 -4.14 6.44 3.85
C ARG A 12 -2.67 6.48 4.19
N ASP A 13 -2.29 7.25 5.22
CA ASP A 13 -0.89 7.41 5.59
C ASP A 13 -0.32 6.09 6.13
N GLU A 14 -1.08 5.36 6.92
CA GLU A 14 -0.68 4.04 7.41
C GLU A 14 -0.55 3.03 6.28
N LEU A 15 -1.49 3.07 5.33
CA LEU A 15 -1.46 2.21 4.15
C LEU A 15 -0.23 2.50 3.30
N TYR A 16 0.10 3.77 3.12
CA TYR A 16 1.28 4.17 2.36
C TYR A 16 2.56 3.56 2.95
N ILE A 17 2.71 3.64 4.27
CA ILE A 17 3.88 3.07 4.95
C ILE A 17 3.94 1.55 4.72
N LYS A 18 2.81 0.87 4.84
CA LYS A 18 2.75 -0.57 4.60
C LYS A 18 3.10 -0.93 3.17
N MET A 19 2.61 -0.14 2.21
CA MET A 19 2.91 -0.34 0.79
C MET A 19 4.40 -0.20 0.51
N GLU A 20 5.03 0.83 1.06
CA GLU A 20 6.46 1.07 0.84
C GLU A 20 7.30 -0.05 1.44
N LYS A 21 6.95 -0.54 2.63
CA LYS A 21 7.64 -1.66 3.25
C LYS A 21 7.50 -2.93 2.42
N LEU A 22 6.29 -3.18 1.92
CA LEU A 22 6.03 -4.36 1.12
C LEU A 22 6.72 -4.29 -0.24
N ARG A 23 6.73 -3.11 -0.86
CA ARG A 23 7.41 -2.89 -2.12
C ARG A 23 8.92 -3.12 -1.99
N THR A 24 9.52 -2.61 -0.92
CA THR A 24 10.94 -2.83 -0.63
C THR A 24 11.23 -4.31 -0.44
N PHE A 25 10.40 -4.99 0.34
CA PHE A 25 10.55 -6.43 0.58
C PHE A 25 10.42 -7.22 -0.72
N TYR A 26 9.43 -6.90 -1.55
CA TYR A 26 9.24 -7.55 -2.85
C TYR A 26 10.48 -7.39 -3.73
N GLY A 27 11.03 -6.18 -3.78
CA GLY A 27 12.25 -5.92 -4.56
C GLY A 27 13.43 -6.74 -4.10
N GLU A 28 13.59 -6.89 -2.78
CA GLU A 28 14.68 -7.70 -2.21
C GLU A 28 14.53 -9.17 -2.56
N VAL A 29 13.30 -9.69 -2.51
CA VAL A 29 13.03 -11.10 -2.88
C VAL A 29 13.26 -11.32 -4.37
N GLU A 30 12.77 -10.40 -5.20
CA GLU A 30 12.90 -10.48 -6.66
C GLU A 30 14.36 -10.45 -7.09
N ASP A 31 15.18 -9.64 -6.43
CA ASP A 31 16.62 -9.55 -6.74
C ASP A 31 17.39 -10.79 -6.29
N GLY A 32 16.74 -11.75 -5.68
CA GLY A 32 17.36 -12.99 -5.28
C GLY A 32 18.33 -12.86 -4.13
N GLY A 33 17.99 -12.04 -3.13
CA GLY A 33 18.83 -11.80 -1.98
C GLY A 33 19.43 -13.06 -1.37
N GLU A 34 20.62 -12.93 -0.80
CA GLU A 34 21.36 -14.06 -0.21
C GLU A 34 20.73 -14.59 1.08
N ASN A 35 19.83 -13.81 1.69
CA ASN A 35 19.18 -14.21 2.91
C ASN A 35 18.16 -15.31 2.66
N PRO A 36 18.34 -16.52 3.24
CA PRO A 36 17.40 -17.63 3.04
C PRO A 36 15.96 -17.29 3.41
N ALA A 37 15.76 -16.35 4.35
CA ALA A 37 14.42 -15.94 4.76
C ALA A 37 13.68 -15.20 3.67
N LEU A 38 14.39 -14.70 2.64
CA LEU A 38 13.78 -13.99 1.52
C LEU A 38 13.43 -14.92 0.34
N LYS A 39 13.72 -16.21 0.47
CA LYS A 39 13.39 -17.17 -0.59
C LYS A 39 11.91 -17.49 -0.53
N MET A 40 11.22 -17.19 -1.61
CA MET A 40 9.81 -17.52 -1.77
C MET A 40 9.61 -18.32 -3.04
N ASN A 41 8.59 -19.20 -3.05
CA ASN A 41 8.23 -19.88 -4.29
C ASN A 41 7.49 -18.90 -5.21
N HIS A 42 7.36 -19.27 -6.48
CA HIS A 42 6.74 -18.40 -7.48
C HIS A 42 5.30 -18.04 -7.15
N LEU A 43 4.57 -18.96 -6.55
CA LEU A 43 3.16 -18.72 -6.21
C LEU A 43 3.04 -17.65 -5.11
N GLU A 44 3.85 -17.75 -4.05
CA GLU A 44 3.87 -16.76 -2.99
C GLU A 44 4.29 -15.39 -3.51
N LEU A 45 5.30 -15.36 -4.38
CA LEU A 45 5.78 -14.10 -4.94
C LEU A 45 4.68 -13.44 -5.77
N LYS A 46 3.95 -14.23 -6.55
CA LYS A 46 2.83 -13.72 -7.32
C LYS A 46 1.72 -13.17 -6.43
N MET A 47 1.40 -13.89 -5.36
CA MET A 47 0.40 -13.44 -4.40
C MET A 47 0.81 -12.14 -3.72
N LEU A 48 2.09 -12.00 -3.39
CA LEU A 48 2.63 -10.79 -2.80
C LEU A 48 2.48 -9.61 -3.76
N TRP A 49 2.79 -9.84 -5.05
CA TRP A 49 2.60 -8.83 -6.09
C TRP A 49 1.13 -8.42 -6.19
N ASP A 50 0.23 -9.40 -6.23
CA ASP A 50 -1.20 -9.14 -6.32
C ASP A 50 -1.69 -8.35 -5.10
N GLN A 51 -1.18 -8.67 -3.92
CA GLN A 51 -1.51 -7.93 -2.71
C GLN A 51 -1.06 -6.47 -2.81
N LEU A 52 0.14 -6.24 -3.32
CA LEU A 52 0.66 -4.90 -3.50
C LEU A 52 -0.20 -4.10 -4.48
N GLN A 53 -0.65 -4.73 -5.57
CA GLN A 53 -1.53 -4.08 -6.54
C GLN A 53 -2.88 -3.71 -5.91
N ALA A 54 -3.43 -4.59 -5.09
CA ALA A 54 -4.68 -4.31 -4.38
C ALA A 54 -4.53 -3.13 -3.41
N MET A 55 -3.42 -3.08 -2.70
CA MET A 55 -3.11 -1.98 -1.80
C MET A 55 -2.98 -0.65 -2.54
N GLU A 56 -2.34 -0.66 -3.70
CA GLU A 56 -2.20 0.54 -4.52
C GLU A 56 -3.56 1.05 -5.01
N SER A 57 -4.44 0.14 -5.40
CA SER A 57 -5.80 0.50 -5.80
C SER A 57 -6.58 1.12 -4.64
N TYR A 58 -6.48 0.52 -3.48
CA TYR A 58 -7.11 1.04 -2.27
C TYR A 58 -6.56 2.43 -1.91
N TYR A 59 -5.25 2.59 -1.98
CA TYR A 59 -4.61 3.89 -1.73
C TYR A 59 -5.15 4.98 -2.66
N ARG A 60 -5.27 4.68 -3.95
CA ARG A 60 -5.79 5.63 -4.93
C ARG A 60 -7.23 6.02 -4.63
N ILE A 61 -8.05 5.06 -4.23
CA ILE A 61 -9.45 5.31 -3.90
C ILE A 61 -9.55 6.20 -2.66
N LEU A 62 -8.76 5.90 -1.63
CA LEU A 62 -8.74 6.74 -0.42
C LEU A 62 -8.32 8.17 -0.73
N ASN A 63 -7.27 8.33 -1.54
CA ASN A 63 -6.79 9.64 -1.95
C ASN A 63 -7.88 10.43 -2.70
N ALA A 64 -8.57 9.77 -3.62
CA ALA A 64 -9.65 10.41 -4.38
C ALA A 64 -10.80 10.83 -3.46
N ARG A 65 -11.17 9.97 -2.52
CA ARG A 65 -12.23 10.27 -1.56
C ARG A 65 -11.88 11.44 -0.65
N ILE A 66 -10.64 11.46 -0.16
CA ILE A 66 -10.15 12.58 0.65
C ILE A 66 -10.20 13.87 -0.15
N GLY A 67 -9.76 13.83 -1.40
CA GLY A 67 -9.80 14.99 -2.29
C GLY A 67 -11.20 15.54 -2.49
N LEU A 68 -12.18 14.66 -2.67
CA LEU A 68 -13.57 15.06 -2.83
C LEU A 68 -14.09 15.84 -1.60
N HIS A 69 -13.75 15.37 -0.41
CA HIS A 69 -14.22 16.01 0.82
C HIS A 69 -13.49 17.31 1.14
N THR A 70 -12.21 17.39 0.80
CA THR A 70 -11.44 18.62 1.04
C THR A 70 -11.78 19.71 0.03
N GLU A 71 -12.11 19.35 -1.21
CA GLU A 71 -12.54 20.30 -2.21
C GLU A 71 -13.89 20.94 -1.86
N ILE A 72 -14.79 20.18 -1.26
CA ILE A 72 -16.12 20.64 -0.88
C ILE A 72 -16.06 21.66 0.27
N GLU A 73 -15.04 21.58 1.11
CA GLU A 73 -14.87 22.47 2.25
C GLU A 73 -14.45 23.90 1.88
N GLU A 74 -14.06 24.12 0.65
CA GLU A 74 -13.78 25.46 0.17
C GLU A 74 -15.09 26.22 -0.08
#